data_4ed530e230e705eedbde44060e49f7f9
#
_entry.id   4ed530e230e705eedbde44060e49f7f9
#
_cell.length_a   1.000
_cell.length_b   1.000
_cell.length_c   1.000
_cell.angle_alpha   90.00
_cell.angle_beta   90.00
_cell.angle_gamma   90.00
#
_symmetry.space_group_name_H-M   'P 1'
#
loop_
_entity.id
_entity.type
_entity.pdbx_description
1 polymer ?
#
loop_
_entity_poly.entity_id
_entity_poly.type
_entity_poly.pdbx_seq_one_letter_code
_entity_poly.pdbx_strand_id
1 'polypeptide(L)'
;MSDQTSARHGGAYRGQTIQVTLRVNGTTHTVDVPARRLLSDALRHDLRLTGTHVGCEHGVCGCCTVLLDGAPVRSCLMFTVSAEGHEITTVEGLSPGRRHAGAGADDDRDDQLHPIQRAFQECHGLQCGFCTPGFLMSVAGLLAGNPDPDRDEIVEGISGNLCRCTGYANIVAAVERAAELLRADEPVGADADAVPRADAGEVASHHPPPEAVATAPYAPAGDAVPGDHDDAGDTNRDEDEGDGS
;
A
#
# COMPACT_ATOMS: atom_id res chain seq x y z
N MET A 1 17.66 9.52 54.62
CA MET A 1 16.39 8.96 54.09
C MET A 1 16.21 9.59 52.75
N SER A 2 16.61 8.84 51.71
CA SER A 2 16.76 9.33 50.35
C SER A 2 15.46 9.12 49.57
N ASP A 3 14.85 10.22 49.17
CA ASP A 3 13.68 10.25 48.31
C ASP A 3 14.09 9.85 46.87
N GLN A 4 13.71 8.65 46.45
CA GLN A 4 13.86 8.21 45.06
C GLN A 4 12.60 8.55 44.32
N THR A 5 12.60 9.78 43.81
CA THR A 5 11.52 10.30 42.95
C THR A 5 11.46 9.45 41.67
N SER A 6 10.34 8.76 41.50
CA SER A 6 9.86 8.06 40.35
C SER A 6 10.14 8.82 39.05
N ALA A 7 11.09 8.36 38.24
CA ALA A 7 11.32 8.85 36.89
C ALA A 7 10.10 8.52 36.01
N ARG A 8 9.35 9.54 35.66
CA ARG A 8 8.21 9.46 34.74
C ARG A 8 8.71 9.12 33.35
N HIS A 9 8.48 7.90 32.90
CA HIS A 9 8.85 7.36 31.58
C HIS A 9 7.97 7.88 30.43
N GLY A 10 7.59 9.16 30.44
CA GLY A 10 6.65 9.69 29.45
C GLY A 10 7.15 10.84 28.56
N GLY A 11 8.41 11.27 28.66
CA GLY A 11 8.86 12.52 28.05
C GLY A 11 9.94 12.46 26.98
N ALA A 12 10.65 11.36 26.83
CA ALA A 12 11.91 11.31 26.08
C ALA A 12 11.80 11.15 24.54
N TYR A 13 10.62 10.84 23.99
CA TYR A 13 10.50 10.52 22.55
C TYR A 13 9.87 11.63 21.69
N ARG A 14 9.47 12.76 22.27
CA ARG A 14 8.97 13.89 21.50
C ARG A 14 10.15 14.71 20.96
N GLY A 15 10.45 14.54 19.68
CA GLY A 15 11.45 15.35 18.97
C GLY A 15 12.75 14.64 18.59
N GLN A 16 12.93 13.38 18.95
CA GLN A 16 14.09 12.62 18.47
C GLN A 16 13.84 12.11 17.05
N THR A 17 14.73 12.45 16.13
CA THR A 17 14.78 11.90 14.78
C THR A 17 15.93 10.91 14.67
N ILE A 18 15.77 9.97 13.75
CA ILE A 18 16.79 9.00 13.36
C ILE A 18 17.12 9.29 11.89
N GLN A 19 18.39 9.36 11.58
CA GLN A 19 18.83 9.44 10.19
C GLN A 19 18.72 8.05 9.57
N VAL A 20 18.01 7.96 8.45
CA VAL A 20 17.74 6.72 7.70
C VAL A 20 18.19 6.92 6.26
N THR A 21 18.90 5.92 5.74
CA THR A 21 19.32 5.89 4.33
C THR A 21 18.43 4.92 3.56
N LEU A 22 17.68 5.44 2.59
CA LEU A 22 16.76 4.69 1.75
C LEU A 22 17.27 4.64 0.32
N ARG A 23 17.16 3.49 -0.34
CA ARG A 23 17.33 3.36 -1.78
C ARG A 23 15.95 3.32 -2.42
N VAL A 24 15.59 4.37 -3.17
CA VAL A 24 14.26 4.49 -3.78
C VAL A 24 14.42 4.79 -5.26
N ASN A 25 13.84 3.94 -6.10
CA ASN A 25 13.90 4.04 -7.56
C ASN A 25 15.34 4.18 -8.07
N GLY A 26 16.25 3.38 -7.52
CA GLY A 26 17.68 3.38 -7.86
C GLY A 26 18.47 4.58 -7.34
N THR A 27 17.85 5.48 -6.57
CA THR A 27 18.51 6.66 -5.98
C THR A 27 18.61 6.54 -4.47
N THR A 28 19.77 6.90 -3.90
CA THR A 28 19.98 6.90 -2.45
C THR A 28 19.55 8.25 -1.86
N HIS A 29 18.72 8.19 -0.84
CA HIS A 29 18.21 9.33 -0.09
C HIS A 29 18.53 9.19 1.39
N THR A 30 18.90 10.27 2.04
CA THR A 30 19.09 10.32 3.49
C THR A 30 18.03 11.26 4.08
N VAL A 31 17.25 10.75 5.03
CA VAL A 31 16.15 11.48 5.67
C VAL A 31 16.27 11.40 7.20
N ASP A 32 15.92 12.51 7.88
CA ASP A 32 15.84 12.57 9.33
C ASP A 32 14.38 12.44 9.76
N VAL A 33 14.00 11.28 10.28
CA VAL A 33 12.60 10.96 10.59
C VAL A 33 12.41 10.48 12.02
N PRO A 34 11.25 10.74 12.65
CA PRO A 34 10.90 10.07 13.90
C PRO A 34 10.89 8.54 13.71
N ALA A 35 11.32 7.76 14.72
CA ALA A 35 11.37 6.30 14.64
C ALA A 35 10.04 5.65 14.24
N ARG A 36 8.91 6.31 14.56
CA ARG A 36 7.55 5.86 14.23
C ARG A 36 7.05 6.30 12.83
N ARG A 37 7.90 6.97 12.03
CA ARG A 37 7.52 7.43 10.69
C ARG A 37 7.19 6.23 9.80
N LEU A 38 6.01 6.22 9.20
CA LEU A 38 5.64 5.19 8.25
C LEU A 38 6.37 5.40 6.92
N LEU A 39 6.68 4.30 6.23
CA LEU A 39 7.34 4.37 4.92
C LEU A 39 6.50 5.17 3.92
N SER A 40 5.17 4.98 3.90
CA SER A 40 4.26 5.76 3.06
C SER A 40 4.39 7.26 3.28
N ASP A 41 4.56 7.69 4.52
CA ASP A 41 4.72 9.11 4.85
C ASP A 41 6.08 9.62 4.41
N ALA A 42 7.16 8.86 4.64
CA ALA A 42 8.49 9.23 4.20
C ALA A 42 8.54 9.39 2.68
N LEU A 43 7.99 8.45 1.93
CA LEU A 43 7.91 8.53 0.47
C LEU A 43 7.18 9.79 0.02
N ARG A 44 5.98 10.05 0.57
CA ARG A 44 5.12 11.15 0.13
C ARG A 44 5.57 12.53 0.60
N HIS A 45 6.00 12.65 1.86
CA HIS A 45 6.25 13.95 2.50
C HIS A 45 7.73 14.32 2.50
N ASP A 46 8.60 13.36 2.79
CA ASP A 46 10.03 13.65 2.91
C ASP A 46 10.72 13.54 1.54
N LEU A 47 10.35 12.55 0.69
CA LEU A 47 10.90 12.37 -0.65
C LEU A 47 10.05 12.98 -1.78
N ARG A 48 8.83 13.44 -1.48
CA ARG A 48 7.89 14.03 -2.45
C ARG A 48 7.44 13.07 -3.57
N LEU A 49 7.54 11.76 -3.33
CA LEU A 49 7.02 10.71 -4.21
C LEU A 49 5.54 10.51 -3.90
N THR A 50 4.68 11.33 -4.50
CA THR A 50 3.25 11.39 -4.18
C THR A 50 2.41 10.37 -4.93
N GLY A 51 2.98 9.62 -5.87
CA GLY A 51 2.31 8.54 -6.60
C GLY A 51 1.89 7.38 -5.70
N THR A 52 2.58 7.14 -4.59
CA THR A 52 2.13 6.19 -3.57
C THR A 52 0.94 6.78 -2.83
N HIS A 53 -0.28 6.29 -3.08
CA HIS A 53 -1.50 6.79 -2.45
C HIS A 53 -1.75 6.11 -1.09
N VAL A 54 -2.36 6.83 -0.16
CA VAL A 54 -2.71 6.32 1.17
C VAL A 54 -4.21 6.49 1.39
N GLY A 55 -4.95 5.37 1.54
CA GLY A 55 -6.41 5.40 1.66
C GLY A 55 -6.94 4.92 3.00
N CYS A 56 -6.36 3.87 3.61
CA CYS A 56 -6.91 3.26 4.82
C CYS A 56 -5.96 3.28 6.03
N GLU A 57 -4.65 3.34 5.81
CA GLU A 57 -3.59 3.23 6.85
C GLU A 57 -3.66 1.93 7.70
N HIS A 58 -4.39 0.92 7.21
CA HIS A 58 -4.62 -0.35 7.91
C HIS A 58 -4.14 -1.57 7.11
N GLY A 59 -3.47 -1.34 5.96
CA GLY A 59 -3.01 -2.42 5.09
C GLY A 59 -4.09 -3.09 4.25
N VAL A 60 -5.36 -2.67 4.34
CA VAL A 60 -6.51 -3.34 3.71
C VAL A 60 -6.68 -2.96 2.25
N CYS A 61 -6.64 -1.64 1.92
CA CYS A 61 -7.04 -1.17 0.59
C CYS A 61 -5.99 -1.37 -0.50
N GLY A 62 -4.73 -1.55 -0.17
CA GLY A 62 -3.65 -1.78 -1.13
C GLY A 62 -3.15 -0.57 -1.91
N CYS A 63 -3.74 0.62 -1.75
CA CYS A 63 -3.34 1.82 -2.52
C CYS A 63 -1.89 2.25 -2.27
N CYS A 64 -1.34 1.93 -1.11
CA CYS A 64 0.02 2.25 -0.70
C CYS A 64 1.06 1.17 -1.05
N THR A 65 0.74 0.22 -1.91
CA THR A 65 1.67 -0.82 -2.31
C THR A 65 2.89 -0.23 -3.01
N VAL A 66 4.05 -0.67 -2.59
CA VAL A 66 5.36 -0.44 -3.22
C VAL A 66 6.06 -1.79 -3.35
N LEU A 67 7.13 -1.88 -4.14
CA LEU A 67 7.99 -3.06 -4.09
C LEU A 67 9.13 -2.81 -3.10
N LEU A 68 9.41 -3.79 -2.26
CA LEU A 68 10.58 -3.89 -1.41
C LEU A 68 11.39 -5.11 -1.86
N ASP A 69 12.57 -4.89 -2.40
CA ASP A 69 13.38 -5.94 -3.02
C ASP A 69 12.58 -6.77 -4.04
N GLY A 70 11.72 -6.12 -4.81
CA GLY A 70 10.86 -6.75 -5.82
C GLY A 70 9.54 -7.33 -5.30
N ALA A 71 9.35 -7.48 -3.99
CA ALA A 71 8.13 -8.00 -3.39
C ALA A 71 7.12 -6.90 -3.07
N PRO A 72 5.81 -7.06 -3.39
CA PRO A 72 4.79 -6.06 -3.07
C PRO A 72 4.50 -6.00 -1.57
N VAL A 73 4.68 -4.82 -0.98
CA VAL A 73 4.44 -4.57 0.45
C VAL A 73 3.52 -3.36 0.66
N ARG A 74 2.84 -3.32 1.81
CA ARG A 74 2.00 -2.20 2.22
C ARG A 74 2.83 -1.17 2.99
N SER A 75 3.24 -0.09 2.34
CA SER A 75 4.10 0.94 2.95
C SER A 75 3.46 1.63 4.16
N CYS A 76 2.14 1.63 4.29
CA CYS A 76 1.43 2.15 5.47
C CYS A 76 1.52 1.26 6.72
N LEU A 77 2.07 0.03 6.61
CA LEU A 77 2.28 -0.88 7.73
C LEU A 77 3.77 -1.02 8.10
N MET A 78 4.66 -0.35 7.37
CA MET A 78 6.09 -0.44 7.55
C MET A 78 6.66 0.86 8.14
N PHE A 79 7.53 0.77 9.11
CA PHE A 79 8.30 1.93 9.56
C PHE A 79 9.43 2.24 8.57
N THR A 80 9.72 3.53 8.40
CA THR A 80 10.81 3.99 7.52
C THR A 80 12.15 3.37 7.89
N VAL A 81 12.43 3.26 9.18
CA VAL A 81 13.68 2.66 9.71
C VAL A 81 13.83 1.18 9.35
N SER A 82 12.73 0.46 9.14
CA SER A 82 12.75 -0.96 8.74
C SER A 82 13.02 -1.16 7.25
N ALA A 83 12.99 -0.10 6.46
CA ALA A 83 13.27 -0.14 5.04
C ALA A 83 14.73 0.21 4.70
N GLU A 84 15.55 0.53 5.72
CA GLU A 84 16.98 0.78 5.51
C GLU A 84 17.69 -0.48 5.02
N GLY A 85 18.51 -0.32 4.00
CA GLY A 85 19.25 -1.42 3.38
C GLY A 85 18.49 -2.21 2.31
N HIS A 86 17.22 -1.87 2.08
CA HIS A 86 16.37 -2.48 1.04
C HIS A 86 16.25 -1.56 -0.18
N GLU A 87 15.98 -2.17 -1.35
CA GLU A 87 15.62 -1.43 -2.57
C GLU A 87 14.10 -1.22 -2.61
N ILE A 88 13.68 0.03 -2.69
CA ILE A 88 12.26 0.41 -2.75
C ILE A 88 11.95 0.87 -4.17
N THR A 89 10.95 0.26 -4.81
CA THR A 89 10.41 0.75 -6.08
C THR A 89 8.99 1.26 -5.86
N THR A 90 8.75 2.51 -6.27
CA THR A 90 7.41 3.12 -6.29
C THR A 90 6.88 3.21 -7.71
N VAL A 91 5.63 3.62 -7.87
CA VAL A 91 5.00 3.77 -9.20
C VAL A 91 5.77 4.73 -10.10
N GLU A 92 6.43 5.73 -9.53
CA GLU A 92 7.30 6.65 -10.27
C GLU A 92 8.53 5.98 -10.86
N GLY A 93 8.97 4.87 -10.25
CA GLY A 93 10.12 4.09 -10.72
C GLY A 93 9.81 3.07 -11.80
N LEU A 94 8.52 2.84 -12.12
CA LEU A 94 8.16 1.88 -13.18
C LEU A 94 8.56 2.35 -14.57
N SER A 95 8.47 3.66 -14.85
CA SER A 95 8.82 4.20 -16.17
C SER A 95 10.31 4.52 -16.23
N PRO A 96 11.10 3.84 -17.08
CA PRO A 96 12.52 4.15 -17.26
C PRO A 96 12.67 5.49 -17.99
N GLY A 97 12.82 6.57 -17.29
CA GLY A 97 13.01 7.89 -17.91
C GLY A 97 12.48 9.05 -17.10
N ARG A 98 11.46 8.84 -16.27
CA ARG A 98 10.98 9.86 -15.34
C ARG A 98 11.92 9.99 -14.14
N ARG A 99 13.10 10.48 -14.40
CA ARG A 99 13.92 11.05 -13.32
C ARG A 99 13.21 12.29 -12.83
N HIS A 100 12.97 12.33 -11.53
CA HIS A 100 12.30 13.37 -10.73
C HIS A 100 12.35 14.77 -11.37
N ALA A 101 11.23 15.46 -11.40
CA ALA A 101 11.07 16.82 -11.88
C ALA A 101 12.19 17.74 -11.37
N GLY A 102 13.17 18.01 -12.22
CA GLY A 102 14.36 18.81 -11.91
C GLY A 102 15.47 18.71 -12.96
N ALA A 103 15.48 17.68 -13.80
CA ALA A 103 16.40 17.58 -14.93
C ALA A 103 15.64 17.98 -16.21
N GLY A 104 16.23 18.91 -16.98
CA GLY A 104 15.64 19.60 -18.12
C GLY A 104 14.91 18.69 -19.11
N ALA A 105 13.81 19.21 -19.58
CA ALA A 105 12.79 18.57 -20.39
C ALA A 105 13.17 18.43 -21.88
N ASP A 106 14.23 17.73 -22.23
CA ASP A 106 14.64 17.55 -23.63
C ASP A 106 15.03 16.10 -23.99
N ASP A 107 14.51 15.10 -23.28
CA ASP A 107 14.74 13.70 -23.67
C ASP A 107 13.41 13.10 -24.20
N ASP A 108 13.32 12.96 -25.55
CA ASP A 108 12.19 12.32 -26.28
C ASP A 108 11.89 10.86 -25.82
N ARG A 109 12.64 10.33 -24.85
CA ARG A 109 12.38 9.04 -24.19
C ARG A 109 11.41 9.13 -23.02
N ASP A 110 10.91 10.33 -22.69
CA ASP A 110 10.07 10.59 -21.52
C ASP A 110 8.60 10.17 -21.70
N ASP A 111 8.18 9.83 -22.92
CA ASP A 111 6.79 9.49 -23.25
C ASP A 111 6.46 7.98 -23.21
N GLN A 112 7.40 7.12 -22.85
CA GLN A 112 7.13 5.68 -22.83
C GLN A 112 6.64 5.25 -21.45
N LEU A 113 5.32 5.07 -21.36
CA LEU A 113 4.71 4.38 -20.24
C LEU A 113 5.25 2.95 -20.13
N HIS A 114 5.50 2.50 -18.91
CA HIS A 114 5.78 1.09 -18.67
C HIS A 114 4.66 0.21 -19.26
N PRO A 115 4.94 -0.98 -19.82
CA PRO A 115 3.92 -1.86 -20.42
C PRO A 115 2.68 -2.08 -19.53
N ILE A 116 2.87 -2.21 -18.21
CA ILE A 116 1.76 -2.32 -17.25
C ILE A 116 0.91 -1.05 -17.25
N GLN A 117 1.51 0.14 -17.23
CA GLN A 117 0.77 1.41 -17.24
C GLN A 117 0.01 1.59 -18.56
N ARG A 118 0.64 1.24 -19.69
CA ARG A 118 0.01 1.27 -21.02
C ARG A 118 -1.18 0.33 -21.08
N ALA A 119 -1.07 -0.89 -20.59
CA ALA A 119 -2.15 -1.86 -20.55
C ALA A 119 -3.35 -1.36 -19.74
N PHE A 120 -3.11 -0.74 -18.57
CA PHE A 120 -4.18 -0.14 -17.77
C PHE A 120 -4.89 1.00 -18.50
N GLN A 121 -4.18 1.76 -19.31
CA GLN A 121 -4.76 2.81 -20.15
C GLN A 121 -5.56 2.22 -21.32
N GLU A 122 -4.99 1.27 -22.07
CA GLU A 122 -5.61 0.60 -23.21
C GLU A 122 -6.91 -0.12 -22.84
N CYS A 123 -6.91 -0.84 -21.71
CA CYS A 123 -8.04 -1.64 -21.23
C CYS A 123 -9.00 -0.86 -20.33
N HIS A 124 -8.80 0.45 -20.13
CA HIS A 124 -9.58 1.24 -19.19
C HIS A 124 -9.62 0.65 -17.76
N GLY A 125 -8.49 0.10 -17.29
CA GLY A 125 -8.32 -0.51 -15.97
C GLY A 125 -8.40 0.48 -14.81
N LEU A 126 -8.78 1.73 -15.07
CA LEU A 126 -8.89 2.79 -14.09
C LEU A 126 -10.08 3.73 -14.39
N GLN A 127 -10.64 4.36 -13.36
CA GLN A 127 -11.62 5.43 -13.47
C GLN A 127 -11.17 6.65 -12.66
N CYS A 128 -11.40 6.68 -11.33
CA CYS A 128 -10.94 7.79 -10.51
C CYS A 128 -9.41 7.82 -10.33
N GLY A 129 -8.71 6.72 -10.59
CA GLY A 129 -7.25 6.61 -10.53
C GLY A 129 -6.66 6.41 -9.14
N PHE A 130 -7.45 6.49 -8.06
CA PHE A 130 -6.92 6.47 -6.70
C PHE A 130 -6.24 5.14 -6.33
N CYS A 131 -6.82 4.01 -6.70
CA CYS A 131 -6.23 2.69 -6.42
C CYS A 131 -5.16 2.28 -7.43
N THR A 132 -5.07 2.97 -8.56
CA THR A 132 -4.25 2.57 -9.71
C THR A 132 -2.77 2.37 -9.36
N PRO A 133 -2.08 3.28 -8.65
CA PRO A 133 -0.67 3.06 -8.31
C PRO A 133 -0.44 1.76 -7.54
N GLY A 134 -1.32 1.45 -6.59
CA GLY A 134 -1.22 0.22 -5.82
C GLY A 134 -1.41 -1.03 -6.68
N PHE A 135 -2.35 -1.01 -7.62
CA PHE A 135 -2.51 -2.11 -8.58
C PHE A 135 -1.29 -2.27 -9.46
N LEU A 136 -0.76 -1.17 -10.03
CA LEU A 136 0.43 -1.23 -10.88
C LEU A 136 1.62 -1.88 -10.17
N MET A 137 1.83 -1.56 -8.89
CA MET A 137 2.92 -2.15 -8.11
C MET A 137 2.65 -3.63 -7.77
N SER A 138 1.41 -4.00 -7.43
CA SER A 138 1.05 -5.41 -7.19
C SER A 138 1.20 -6.25 -8.46
N VAL A 139 0.77 -5.71 -9.61
CA VAL A 139 0.90 -6.36 -10.93
C VAL A 139 2.37 -6.47 -11.33
N ALA A 140 3.20 -5.46 -11.06
CA ALA A 140 4.63 -5.53 -11.33
C ALA A 140 5.30 -6.67 -10.55
N GLY A 141 4.95 -6.83 -9.27
CA GLY A 141 5.43 -7.96 -8.46
C GLY A 141 4.90 -9.32 -8.95
N LEU A 142 3.62 -9.39 -9.33
CA LEU A 142 3.03 -10.61 -9.88
C LEU A 142 3.73 -11.06 -11.16
N LEU A 143 3.86 -10.15 -12.14
CA LEU A 143 4.41 -10.48 -13.46
C LEU A 143 5.92 -10.71 -13.44
N ALA A 144 6.64 -10.15 -12.44
CA ALA A 144 8.05 -10.51 -12.22
C ALA A 144 8.22 -11.95 -11.73
N GLY A 145 7.29 -12.46 -10.94
CA GLY A 145 7.30 -13.85 -10.45
C GLY A 145 6.69 -14.86 -11.43
N ASN A 146 5.62 -14.46 -12.12
CA ASN A 146 4.91 -15.27 -13.10
C ASN A 146 4.59 -14.41 -14.34
N PRO A 147 5.36 -14.50 -15.43
CA PRO A 147 5.17 -13.68 -16.62
C PRO A 147 3.97 -14.08 -17.49
N ASP A 148 3.33 -15.22 -17.22
CA ASP A 148 2.16 -15.72 -17.95
C ASP A 148 1.11 -16.28 -16.98
N PRO A 149 0.54 -15.41 -16.10
CA PRO A 149 -0.42 -15.86 -15.11
C PRO A 149 -1.76 -16.20 -15.77
N ASP A 150 -2.40 -17.25 -15.30
CA ASP A 150 -3.78 -17.50 -15.64
C ASP A 150 -4.74 -16.52 -14.95
N ARG A 151 -6.02 -16.58 -15.32
CA ARG A 151 -7.02 -15.64 -14.79
C ARG A 151 -7.21 -15.76 -13.27
N ASP A 152 -7.13 -16.94 -12.72
CA ASP A 152 -7.33 -17.18 -11.29
C ASP A 152 -6.09 -16.66 -10.51
N GLU A 153 -4.90 -16.88 -11.02
CA GLU A 153 -3.65 -16.33 -10.49
C GLU A 153 -3.64 -14.79 -10.54
N ILE A 154 -4.17 -14.18 -11.61
CA ILE A 154 -4.35 -12.74 -11.71
C ILE A 154 -5.30 -12.26 -10.60
N VAL A 155 -6.47 -12.87 -10.45
CA VAL A 155 -7.46 -12.48 -9.45
C VAL A 155 -6.88 -12.61 -8.05
N GLU A 156 -6.15 -13.67 -7.76
CA GLU A 156 -5.46 -13.86 -6.48
C GLU A 156 -4.40 -12.78 -6.27
N GLY A 157 -3.53 -12.56 -7.25
CA GLY A 157 -2.43 -11.60 -7.18
C GLY A 157 -2.85 -10.15 -6.95
N ILE A 158 -4.05 -9.78 -7.44
CA ILE A 158 -4.61 -8.43 -7.23
C ILE A 158 -5.63 -8.35 -6.08
N SER A 159 -5.98 -9.47 -5.43
CA SER A 159 -7.04 -9.53 -4.39
C SER A 159 -6.78 -8.61 -3.20
N GLY A 160 -5.52 -8.31 -2.92
CA GLY A 160 -5.11 -7.37 -1.88
C GLY A 160 -5.33 -5.90 -2.21
N ASN A 161 -5.88 -5.55 -3.38
CA ASN A 161 -6.09 -4.17 -3.82
C ASN A 161 -7.57 -3.90 -4.04
N LEU A 162 -8.11 -2.84 -3.41
CA LEU A 162 -9.53 -2.48 -3.50
C LEU A 162 -9.76 -1.39 -4.55
N CYS A 163 -10.72 -1.64 -5.44
CA CYS A 163 -11.27 -0.66 -6.36
C CYS A 163 -12.77 -0.51 -6.17
N ARG A 164 -13.27 0.72 -6.02
CA ARG A 164 -14.70 1.00 -5.86
C ARG A 164 -15.40 1.34 -7.18
N CYS A 165 -14.63 1.58 -8.25
CA CYS A 165 -15.15 2.16 -9.48
C CYS A 165 -15.36 1.16 -10.60
N THR A 166 -14.38 0.28 -10.88
CA THR A 166 -14.28 -0.49 -12.13
C THR A 166 -15.03 -1.80 -12.15
N GLY A 167 -15.37 -2.36 -10.99
CA GLY A 167 -15.89 -3.74 -10.91
C GLY A 167 -14.85 -4.81 -11.26
N TYR A 168 -13.56 -4.45 -11.35
CA TYR A 168 -12.38 -5.29 -11.57
C TYR A 168 -12.23 -5.91 -12.96
N ALA A 169 -13.29 -6.12 -13.74
CA ALA A 169 -13.21 -6.78 -15.04
C ALA A 169 -12.13 -6.16 -15.97
N ASN A 170 -12.12 -4.84 -16.06
CA ASN A 170 -11.15 -4.11 -16.87
C ASN A 170 -9.73 -4.14 -16.26
N ILE A 171 -9.62 -4.26 -14.94
CA ILE A 171 -8.33 -4.41 -14.26
C ILE A 171 -7.72 -5.77 -14.60
N VAL A 172 -8.51 -6.84 -14.53
CA VAL A 172 -8.06 -8.19 -14.91
C VAL A 172 -7.62 -8.21 -16.37
N ALA A 173 -8.43 -7.65 -17.28
CA ALA A 173 -8.06 -7.53 -18.71
C ALA A 173 -6.77 -6.71 -18.90
N ALA A 174 -6.55 -5.67 -18.09
CA ALA A 174 -5.32 -4.88 -18.14
C ALA A 174 -4.10 -5.70 -17.68
N VAL A 175 -4.24 -6.59 -16.71
CA VAL A 175 -3.15 -7.47 -16.29
C VAL A 175 -2.82 -8.51 -17.38
N GLU A 176 -3.84 -9.15 -17.97
CA GLU A 176 -3.67 -10.05 -19.12
C GLU A 176 -2.92 -9.33 -20.25
N ARG A 177 -3.34 -8.11 -20.59
CA ARG A 177 -2.70 -7.29 -21.62
C ARG A 177 -1.28 -6.88 -21.25
N ALA A 178 -1.00 -6.55 -19.99
CA ALA A 178 0.33 -6.22 -19.53
C ALA A 178 1.30 -7.39 -19.68
N ALA A 179 0.87 -8.60 -19.34
CA ALA A 179 1.63 -9.81 -19.53
C ALA A 179 1.98 -10.05 -21.00
N GLU A 180 1.01 -9.85 -21.93
CA GLU A 180 1.26 -9.91 -23.37
C GLU A 180 2.33 -8.90 -23.83
N LEU A 181 2.19 -7.63 -23.39
CA LEU A 181 3.10 -6.55 -23.78
C LEU A 181 4.52 -6.81 -23.29
N LEU A 182 4.69 -7.27 -22.05
CA LEU A 182 6.00 -7.57 -21.47
C LEU A 182 6.67 -8.73 -22.23
N ARG A 183 5.92 -9.77 -22.60
CA ARG A 183 6.46 -10.87 -23.39
C ARG A 183 6.82 -10.46 -24.83
N ALA A 184 6.10 -9.51 -25.41
CA ALA A 184 6.37 -9.00 -26.76
C ALA A 184 7.59 -8.06 -26.81
N ASP A 185 7.86 -7.33 -25.72
CA ASP A 185 9.01 -6.40 -25.60
C ASP A 185 10.31 -7.13 -25.20
N GLU A 186 10.26 -8.42 -24.81
CA GLU A 186 11.48 -9.20 -24.58
C GLU A 186 12.19 -9.44 -25.92
N PRO A 187 13.42 -8.95 -26.12
CA PRO A 187 14.22 -9.33 -27.28
C PRO A 187 14.45 -10.83 -27.21
N VAL A 188 14.11 -11.55 -28.28
CA VAL A 188 14.39 -12.99 -28.43
C VAL A 188 15.90 -13.19 -28.20
N GLY A 189 16.31 -13.54 -26.96
CA GLY A 189 17.70 -13.87 -26.62
C GLY A 189 18.39 -12.94 -25.60
N ALA A 190 17.70 -12.11 -24.83
CA ALA A 190 18.31 -11.37 -23.71
C ALA A 190 18.22 -12.16 -22.41
N ASP A 191 19.37 -12.44 -21.82
CA ASP A 191 19.57 -13.11 -20.53
C ASP A 191 18.74 -12.46 -19.43
N ALA A 192 18.14 -13.29 -18.57
CA ALA A 192 17.19 -12.98 -17.49
C ALA A 192 17.82 -12.24 -16.28
N ASP A 193 18.68 -11.22 -16.51
CA ASP A 193 19.47 -10.57 -15.45
C ASP A 193 19.12 -9.11 -15.16
N ALA A 194 17.95 -8.62 -15.57
CA ALA A 194 17.62 -7.19 -15.40
C ALA A 194 16.66 -6.84 -14.24
N VAL A 195 16.09 -7.81 -13.55
CA VAL A 195 15.46 -7.60 -12.23
C VAL A 195 16.15 -8.60 -11.28
N PRO A 196 16.80 -8.15 -10.20
CA PRO A 196 17.32 -9.08 -9.22
C PRO A 196 16.13 -9.93 -8.74
N ARG A 197 16.10 -11.20 -9.17
CA ARG A 197 15.25 -12.17 -8.50
C ARG A 197 15.69 -12.14 -7.05
N ALA A 198 14.81 -11.66 -6.16
CA ALA A 198 14.96 -12.00 -4.78
C ALA A 198 15.09 -13.52 -4.76
N ASP A 199 16.28 -14.03 -4.40
CA ASP A 199 16.41 -15.44 -4.09
C ASP A 199 15.21 -15.76 -3.23
N ALA A 200 14.38 -16.67 -3.70
CA ALA A 200 13.32 -17.26 -2.89
C ALA A 200 14.00 -18.10 -1.81
N GLY A 201 14.76 -17.43 -0.96
CA GLY A 201 15.12 -17.89 0.36
C GLY A 201 13.77 -18.16 1.00
N GLU A 202 13.54 -19.43 1.22
CA GLU A 202 12.45 -20.07 1.91
C GLU A 202 11.86 -19.12 2.95
N VAL A 203 10.91 -18.26 2.51
CA VAL A 203 10.01 -17.56 3.40
C VAL A 203 9.18 -18.70 3.96
N ALA A 204 9.61 -19.18 5.14
CA ALA A 204 8.85 -20.15 5.90
C ALA A 204 7.42 -19.59 6.00
N SER A 205 6.53 -20.12 5.17
CA SER A 205 5.11 -19.82 5.22
C SER A 205 4.62 -20.36 6.55
N HIS A 206 4.59 -19.50 7.58
CA HIS A 206 3.88 -19.78 8.82
C HIS A 206 2.36 -19.65 8.60
N HIS A 207 1.89 -20.14 7.45
CA HIS A 207 0.47 -20.46 7.30
C HIS A 207 0.32 -21.92 7.72
N PRO A 208 -0.40 -22.20 8.80
CA PRO A 208 -0.79 -23.56 9.11
C PRO A 208 -1.60 -24.10 7.92
N PRO A 209 -1.44 -25.39 7.56
CA PRO A 209 -2.15 -25.96 6.44
C PRO A 209 -3.68 -25.80 6.65
N PRO A 210 -4.45 -25.60 5.57
CA PRO A 210 -5.89 -25.29 5.64
C PRO A 210 -6.74 -26.32 6.41
N GLU A 211 -6.22 -27.50 6.66
CA GLU A 211 -6.90 -28.54 7.44
C GLU A 211 -7.01 -28.26 8.96
N ALA A 212 -6.19 -27.33 9.49
CA ALA A 212 -6.23 -27.00 10.93
C ALA A 212 -7.31 -25.96 11.30
N VAL A 213 -7.95 -25.33 10.32
CA VAL A 213 -8.96 -24.27 10.56
C VAL A 213 -10.40 -24.83 10.54
N ALA A 214 -10.59 -26.08 10.12
CA ALA A 214 -11.91 -26.62 9.78
C ALA A 214 -12.70 -27.25 10.95
N THR A 215 -12.27 -27.16 12.21
CA THR A 215 -12.96 -27.90 13.29
C THR A 215 -13.37 -27.12 14.53
N ALA A 216 -13.43 -25.81 14.49
CA ALA A 216 -14.13 -25.08 15.55
C ALA A 216 -15.57 -24.81 15.08
N PRO A 217 -16.61 -25.45 15.67
CA PRO A 217 -17.96 -25.09 15.32
C PRO A 217 -18.21 -23.63 15.74
N TYR A 218 -18.60 -22.80 14.79
CA TYR A 218 -19.17 -21.49 15.07
C TYR A 218 -20.40 -21.68 15.93
N ALA A 219 -20.32 -21.38 17.21
CA ALA A 219 -21.47 -21.23 18.05
C ALA A 219 -22.10 -19.88 17.75
N PRO A 220 -23.34 -19.80 17.25
CA PRO A 220 -24.01 -18.53 17.08
C PRO A 220 -24.08 -17.85 18.46
N ALA A 221 -23.60 -16.61 18.55
CA ALA A 221 -23.83 -15.78 19.72
C ALA A 221 -25.34 -15.69 19.91
N GLY A 222 -25.84 -16.22 21.04
CA GLY A 222 -27.25 -16.18 21.36
C GLY A 222 -27.77 -14.77 21.33
N ASP A 223 -28.94 -14.57 20.73
CA ASP A 223 -29.70 -13.34 20.72
C ASP A 223 -29.98 -12.89 22.16
N ALA A 224 -29.07 -12.14 22.77
CA ALA A 224 -29.36 -11.37 23.95
C ALA A 224 -29.85 -10.01 23.44
N VAL A 225 -31.14 -9.89 23.25
CA VAL A 225 -31.84 -8.62 23.14
C VAL A 225 -31.77 -7.98 24.53
N PRO A 226 -31.11 -6.84 24.74
CA PRO A 226 -31.26 -6.10 25.99
C PRO A 226 -32.64 -5.46 25.98
N GLY A 227 -33.44 -5.89 26.98
CA GLY A 227 -34.77 -5.36 27.21
C GLY A 227 -34.75 -3.89 27.62
N ASP A 228 -35.85 -3.28 27.28
CA ASP A 228 -36.56 -2.18 27.92
C ASP A 228 -35.69 -1.12 28.63
N HIS A 229 -35.45 -0.03 27.93
CA HIS A 229 -35.19 1.26 28.60
C HIS A 229 -36.55 1.82 29.06
N ASP A 230 -36.76 1.72 30.35
CA ASP A 230 -37.84 2.40 31.07
C ASP A 230 -37.86 3.89 30.70
N ASP A 231 -39.04 4.27 30.28
CA ASP A 231 -39.56 5.59 30.04
C ASP A 231 -39.50 6.40 31.37
N ALA A 232 -38.40 7.15 31.58
CA ALA A 232 -38.31 8.12 32.67
C ALA A 232 -38.80 9.46 32.15
N GLY A 233 -40.00 9.78 32.52
CA GLY A 233 -40.73 10.97 32.15
C GLY A 233 -39.95 12.27 32.32
N ASP A 234 -39.93 13.04 31.26
CA ASP A 234 -39.54 14.45 31.27
C ASP A 234 -40.79 15.28 31.57
N THR A 235 -40.98 15.58 32.86
CA THR A 235 -41.91 16.58 33.36
C THR A 235 -41.14 17.87 33.62
N ASN A 236 -40.97 18.71 32.61
CA ASN A 236 -40.69 20.12 32.79
C ASN A 236 -41.49 20.96 31.80
N ARG A 237 -42.78 21.16 32.15
CA ARG A 237 -43.54 22.30 31.72
C ARG A 237 -43.38 23.33 32.84
N ASP A 238 -42.64 24.33 32.62
CA ASP A 238 -42.78 25.60 33.37
C ASP A 238 -43.30 26.67 32.40
N GLU A 239 -44.50 27.01 32.74
CA GLU A 239 -45.23 28.20 32.33
C GLU A 239 -44.40 29.41 32.74
N ASP A 240 -44.20 30.36 31.88
CA ASP A 240 -44.05 31.78 32.31
C ASP A 240 -44.77 32.67 31.30
N GLU A 241 -45.97 32.98 31.74
CA GLU A 241 -46.73 34.17 31.31
C GLU A 241 -46.18 35.39 32.03
N GLY A 242 -46.07 36.50 31.34
CA GLY A 242 -45.82 37.79 31.99
C GLY A 242 -45.36 38.83 30.98
N ASP A 243 -46.29 39.42 30.30
CA ASP A 243 -46.94 40.73 30.51
C ASP A 243 -46.00 41.94 30.56
N GLY A 244 -46.32 42.91 29.75
CA GLY A 244 -46.30 44.32 30.16
C GLY A 244 -45.30 45.26 29.48
N SER A 245 -45.90 46.10 28.64
CA SER A 245 -45.54 47.45 28.27
C SER A 245 -44.67 47.70 27.08
#